data_b55c2dd7fda94556100fb6edfba1b90d
#
_entry.id   b55c2dd7fda94556100fb6edfba1b90d
#
_cell.length_a   1.000
_cell.length_b   1.000
_cell.length_c   1.000
_cell.angle_alpha   90.00
_cell.angle_beta   90.00
_cell.angle_gamma   90.00
#
_symmetry.space_group_name_H-M   'P 1'
#
loop_
_entity.id
_entity.type
_entity.pdbx_description
1 polymer ?
#
loop_
_entity_poly.entity_id
_entity_poly.type
_entity_poly.pdbx_seq_one_letter_code
_entity_poly.pdbx_strand_id
1 'polypeptide(L)'
;MKMLREMRNPLKYVQGRDALLSFCKETEYMGKNYLFICSHSAYEACHDKLEKSFEGTDKTRYYEIFGGISSESEIARMRKIVQENSIDTVVGVGGGSAVDTAKATAFYEKKQIVIIPTVVATDAPCTGLSVIYHDDGSFKEYLFYPTNPDCVLVDSTVIAHAPVRFLIAGMGDALGTYFEGRASLRTESPSLENAGIPGAGMVLAKYCYENLKKFGEAAIVACENHVVTKALDNIIEACVYLSGVGADNVNVAAAHSFYNGLTSLGGHSAPHGNCVAFGTLVQLCLEGVKKEEFEEVQDFCVAVGLPIT
;
A
#
# COMPACT_ATOMS: atom_id res chain seq x y z
N MET A 1 6.11 -25.88 -19.52
CA MET A 1 6.48 -26.27 -18.15
C MET A 1 5.41 -25.69 -17.24
N LYS A 2 4.78 -26.43 -16.31
CA LYS A 2 3.85 -25.82 -15.35
C LYS A 2 4.61 -24.84 -14.47
N MET A 3 4.17 -23.57 -14.41
CA MET A 3 4.72 -22.58 -13.47
C MET A 3 4.49 -23.07 -12.03
N LEU A 4 5.51 -22.86 -11.19
CA LEU A 4 5.36 -23.07 -9.76
C LEU A 4 4.43 -21.99 -9.21
N ARG A 5 3.55 -22.36 -8.30
CA ARG A 5 2.74 -21.38 -7.56
C ARG A 5 3.56 -20.84 -6.40
N GLU A 6 3.55 -19.54 -6.25
CA GLU A 6 4.24 -18.83 -5.16
C GLU A 6 3.23 -17.95 -4.43
N MET A 7 3.37 -17.83 -3.12
CA MET A 7 2.59 -16.94 -2.27
C MET A 7 3.54 -16.12 -1.42
N ARG A 8 3.45 -14.79 -1.52
CA ARG A 8 4.23 -13.84 -0.73
C ARG A 8 3.32 -12.95 0.10
N ASN A 9 3.81 -12.52 1.24
CA ASN A 9 3.13 -11.59 2.13
C ASN A 9 4.15 -10.97 3.11
N PRO A 10 3.83 -9.85 3.76
CA PRO A 10 4.62 -9.36 4.88
C PRO A 10 4.82 -10.45 5.93
N LEU A 11 6.01 -10.49 6.53
CA LEU A 11 6.29 -11.46 7.59
C LEU A 11 5.36 -11.24 8.79
N LYS A 12 5.00 -9.97 9.07
CA LYS A 12 4.10 -9.60 10.15
C LYS A 12 3.20 -8.43 9.70
N TYR A 13 1.91 -8.52 9.98
CA TYR A 13 0.95 -7.44 9.84
C TYR A 13 0.31 -7.16 11.20
N VAL A 14 0.32 -5.90 11.63
CA VAL A 14 -0.28 -5.44 12.89
C VAL A 14 -1.18 -4.26 12.59
N GLN A 15 -2.42 -4.32 13.02
CA GLN A 15 -3.39 -3.22 12.84
C GLN A 15 -4.20 -3.05 14.11
N GLY A 16 -4.49 -1.81 14.44
CA GLY A 16 -5.44 -1.50 15.51
C GLY A 16 -5.35 -0.06 15.99
N ARG A 17 -6.25 0.25 16.91
CA ARG A 17 -6.28 1.57 17.57
C ARG A 17 -5.00 1.77 18.37
N ASP A 18 -4.35 2.93 18.14
CA ASP A 18 -3.12 3.33 18.82
C ASP A 18 -1.98 2.29 18.73
N ALA A 19 -1.94 1.53 17.63
CA ALA A 19 -0.96 0.45 17.43
C ALA A 19 0.49 0.94 17.49
N LEU A 20 0.76 2.21 17.17
CA LEU A 20 2.11 2.80 17.27
C LEU A 20 2.68 2.77 18.69
N LEU A 21 1.83 2.80 19.73
CA LEU A 21 2.31 2.68 21.12
C LEU A 21 2.96 1.32 21.41
N SER A 22 2.70 0.31 20.59
CA SER A 22 3.33 -1.01 20.69
C SER A 22 4.52 -1.22 19.75
N PHE A 23 4.96 -0.20 19.00
CA PHE A 23 5.98 -0.32 17.96
C PHE A 23 7.23 -1.09 18.43
N CYS A 24 7.85 -0.68 19.54
CA CYS A 24 9.06 -1.34 20.05
C CYS A 24 8.85 -2.80 20.44
N LYS A 25 7.66 -3.14 20.96
CA LYS A 25 7.27 -4.53 21.28
C LYS A 25 7.11 -5.34 19.99
N GLU A 26 6.41 -4.79 19.00
CA GLU A 26 6.12 -5.49 17.76
C GLU A 26 7.36 -5.69 16.87
N THR A 27 8.39 -4.84 17.05
CA THR A 27 9.68 -4.87 16.34
C THR A 27 10.87 -5.24 17.24
N GLU A 28 10.62 -5.91 18.37
CA GLU A 28 11.66 -6.20 19.36
C GLU A 28 12.86 -6.96 18.78
N TYR A 29 12.59 -7.86 17.84
CA TYR A 29 13.59 -8.71 17.17
C TYR A 29 14.33 -8.03 16.01
N MET A 30 14.04 -6.77 15.70
CA MET A 30 14.52 -6.07 14.50
C MET A 30 15.75 -5.15 14.79
N GLY A 31 16.54 -5.45 15.82
CA GLY A 31 17.74 -4.68 16.15
C GLY A 31 17.49 -3.51 17.09
N LYS A 32 18.47 -2.60 17.16
CA LYS A 32 18.48 -1.50 18.14
C LYS A 32 18.43 -0.11 17.52
N ASN A 33 18.99 0.06 16.31
CA ASN A 33 19.12 1.37 15.64
C ASN A 33 18.11 1.47 14.51
N TYR A 34 17.15 2.39 14.62
CA TYR A 34 16.05 2.58 13.68
C TYR A 34 16.20 3.91 12.93
N LEU A 35 16.03 3.88 11.61
CA LEU A 35 15.88 5.09 10.79
C LEU A 35 14.43 5.20 10.33
N PHE A 36 13.74 6.24 10.78
CA PHE A 36 12.40 6.60 10.35
C PHE A 36 12.47 7.58 9.18
N ILE A 37 12.04 7.16 8.01
CA ILE A 37 11.90 7.98 6.80
C ILE A 37 10.46 8.45 6.73
N CYS A 38 10.21 9.73 7.02
CA CYS A 38 8.89 10.27 7.25
C CYS A 38 8.54 11.35 6.23
N SER A 39 7.31 11.36 5.69
CA SER A 39 6.78 12.63 5.17
C SER A 39 6.53 13.60 6.34
N HIS A 40 6.53 14.92 6.07
CA HIS A 40 6.38 15.91 7.14
C HIS A 40 5.10 15.70 7.97
N SER A 41 3.96 15.55 7.30
CA SER A 41 2.68 15.32 7.97
C SER A 41 2.62 13.96 8.70
N ALA A 42 3.32 12.95 8.20
CA ALA A 42 3.41 11.65 8.85
C ALA A 42 4.25 11.72 10.14
N TYR A 43 5.34 12.48 10.11
CA TYR A 43 6.13 12.76 11.31
C TYR A 43 5.26 13.40 12.40
N GLU A 44 4.53 14.48 12.06
CA GLU A 44 3.64 15.15 13.02
C GLU A 44 2.55 14.21 13.58
N ALA A 45 1.99 13.35 12.76
CA ALA A 45 0.91 12.44 13.17
C ALA A 45 1.39 11.26 14.04
N CYS A 46 2.66 10.83 13.90
CA CYS A 46 3.13 9.58 14.49
C CYS A 46 4.18 9.77 15.59
N HIS A 47 4.94 10.87 15.57
CA HIS A 47 6.14 11.07 16.40
C HIS A 47 5.89 10.82 17.88
N ASP A 48 4.88 11.46 18.47
CA ASP A 48 4.65 11.38 19.93
C ASP A 48 4.29 9.95 20.38
N LYS A 49 3.54 9.20 19.56
CA LYS A 49 3.20 7.80 19.86
C LYS A 49 4.43 6.90 19.74
N LEU A 50 5.26 7.14 18.70
CA LEU A 50 6.51 6.42 18.52
C LEU A 50 7.46 6.69 19.68
N GLU A 51 7.68 7.96 20.05
CA GLU A 51 8.53 8.30 21.21
C GLU A 51 8.09 7.60 22.49
N LYS A 52 6.78 7.57 22.76
CA LYS A 52 6.25 6.81 23.91
C LYS A 52 6.55 5.32 23.83
N SER A 53 6.54 4.73 22.64
CA SER A 53 6.87 3.30 22.48
C SER A 53 8.33 2.98 22.78
N PHE A 54 9.22 3.98 22.67
CA PHE A 54 10.66 3.83 22.98
C PHE A 54 11.00 4.05 24.45
N GLU A 55 10.07 4.57 25.27
CA GLU A 55 10.33 4.81 26.70
C GLU A 55 10.76 3.53 27.41
N GLY A 56 11.85 3.62 28.17
CA GLY A 56 12.41 2.49 28.92
C GLY A 56 13.13 1.43 28.07
N THR A 57 13.34 1.67 26.78
CA THR A 57 14.13 0.79 25.90
C THR A 57 15.57 1.29 25.75
N ASP A 58 16.48 0.40 25.34
CA ASP A 58 17.86 0.72 24.95
C ASP A 58 18.01 0.95 23.42
N LYS A 59 16.91 1.18 22.74
CA LYS A 59 16.85 1.35 21.28
C LYS A 59 17.09 2.81 20.90
N THR A 60 17.79 3.03 19.77
CA THR A 60 18.08 4.33 19.19
C THR A 60 17.23 4.56 17.97
N ARG A 61 16.75 5.81 17.76
CA ARG A 61 15.95 6.22 16.62
C ARG A 61 16.46 7.51 16.03
N TYR A 62 16.42 7.54 14.71
CA TYR A 62 16.76 8.68 13.87
C TYR A 62 15.55 8.99 13.00
N TYR A 63 15.19 10.27 12.87
CA TYR A 63 14.07 10.70 12.02
C TYR A 63 14.59 11.56 10.89
N GLU A 64 14.23 11.20 9.66
CA GLU A 64 14.58 11.95 8.47
C GLU A 64 13.33 12.31 7.68
N ILE A 65 13.20 13.58 7.36
CA ILE A 65 12.11 14.04 6.49
C ILE A 65 12.47 13.71 5.04
N PHE A 66 11.58 12.99 4.43
CA PHE A 66 11.68 12.54 3.04
C PHE A 66 11.39 13.68 2.06
N GLY A 67 12.16 13.75 0.97
CA GLY A 67 12.16 14.87 0.02
C GLY A 67 10.96 14.96 -0.92
N GLY A 68 9.98 14.04 -0.83
CA GLY A 68 8.70 14.13 -1.57
C GLY A 68 8.59 13.19 -2.77
N ILE A 69 9.70 12.70 -3.33
CA ILE A 69 9.73 11.80 -4.49
C ILE A 69 10.62 10.59 -4.18
N SER A 70 10.15 9.38 -4.50
CA SER A 70 10.95 8.16 -4.41
C SER A 70 11.94 8.11 -5.59
N SER A 71 13.00 8.93 -5.52
CA SER A 71 14.01 9.06 -6.56
C SER A 71 15.35 8.45 -6.16
N GLU A 72 16.21 8.21 -7.16
CA GLU A 72 17.56 7.67 -6.92
C GLU A 72 18.37 8.55 -5.98
N SER A 73 18.32 9.87 -6.14
CA SER A 73 19.05 10.81 -5.30
C SER A 73 18.58 10.77 -3.85
N GLU A 74 17.27 10.67 -3.63
CA GLU A 74 16.69 10.57 -2.29
C GLU A 74 16.99 9.23 -1.63
N ILE A 75 16.90 8.13 -2.37
CA ILE A 75 17.31 6.81 -1.90
C ILE A 75 18.80 6.81 -1.54
N ALA A 76 19.67 7.41 -2.37
CA ALA A 76 21.09 7.52 -2.08
C ALA A 76 21.38 8.34 -0.82
N ARG A 77 20.61 9.43 -0.59
CA ARG A 77 20.69 10.24 0.64
C ARG A 77 20.36 9.39 1.87
N MET A 78 19.27 8.63 1.84
CA MET A 78 18.85 7.77 2.95
C MET A 78 19.84 6.64 3.21
N ARG A 79 20.38 6.02 2.16
CA ARG A 79 21.41 4.98 2.27
C ARG A 79 22.65 5.47 2.99
N LYS A 80 23.09 6.70 2.71
CA LYS A 80 24.23 7.31 3.39
C LYS A 80 23.97 7.41 4.90
N ILE A 81 22.77 7.84 5.31
CA ILE A 81 22.38 7.94 6.72
C ILE A 81 22.39 6.55 7.38
N VAL A 82 21.88 5.52 6.68
CA VAL A 82 21.91 4.12 7.17
C VAL A 82 23.34 3.68 7.48
N GLN A 83 24.27 3.97 6.58
CA GLN A 83 25.69 3.59 6.72
C GLN A 83 26.38 4.35 7.84
N GLU A 84 26.19 5.67 7.92
CA GLU A 84 26.84 6.54 8.92
C GLU A 84 26.38 6.26 10.35
N ASN A 85 25.15 5.79 10.55
CA ASN A 85 24.56 5.61 11.88
C ASN A 85 24.39 4.12 12.27
N SER A 86 24.98 3.19 11.52
CA SER A 86 24.88 1.76 11.80
C SER A 86 23.44 1.29 12.03
N ILE A 87 22.53 1.71 11.17
CA ILE A 87 21.10 1.40 11.25
C ILE A 87 20.87 -0.11 11.05
N ASP A 88 20.04 -0.70 11.88
CA ASP A 88 19.61 -2.10 11.76
C ASP A 88 18.31 -2.22 10.96
N THR A 89 17.38 -1.30 11.19
CA THR A 89 16.03 -1.33 10.64
C THR A 89 15.66 0.01 10.04
N VAL A 90 15.19 0.01 8.81
CA VAL A 90 14.57 1.17 8.14
C VAL A 90 13.07 1.13 8.39
N VAL A 91 12.48 2.29 8.68
CA VAL A 91 11.03 2.43 8.92
C VAL A 91 10.48 3.48 7.97
N GLY A 92 9.61 3.07 7.05
CA GLY A 92 8.90 4.00 6.15
C GLY A 92 7.61 4.48 6.79
N VAL A 93 7.46 5.80 7.00
CA VAL A 93 6.29 6.42 7.65
C VAL A 93 5.63 7.41 6.72
N GLY A 94 4.45 7.09 6.19
CA GLY A 94 3.77 8.00 5.27
C GLY A 94 2.88 7.35 4.24
N GLY A 95 2.73 8.00 3.10
CA GLY A 95 2.07 7.50 1.91
C GLY A 95 3.04 6.75 0.99
N GLY A 96 2.56 6.32 -0.18
CA GLY A 96 3.28 5.44 -1.11
C GLY A 96 4.73 5.84 -1.40
N SER A 97 5.00 7.10 -1.74
CA SER A 97 6.38 7.53 -2.09
C SER A 97 7.37 7.44 -0.92
N ALA A 98 6.94 7.73 0.32
CA ALA A 98 7.79 7.57 1.50
C ALA A 98 8.04 6.09 1.80
N VAL A 99 7.00 5.27 1.65
CA VAL A 99 7.06 3.80 1.78
C VAL A 99 8.02 3.21 0.75
N ASP A 100 7.90 3.63 -0.51
CA ASP A 100 8.75 3.15 -1.61
C ASP A 100 10.22 3.52 -1.42
N THR A 101 10.49 4.76 -0.97
CA THR A 101 11.85 5.21 -0.62
C THR A 101 12.45 4.36 0.48
N ALA A 102 11.66 4.06 1.53
CA ALA A 102 12.11 3.24 2.66
C ALA A 102 12.40 1.79 2.23
N LYS A 103 11.51 1.17 1.45
CA LYS A 103 11.72 -0.19 0.91
C LYS A 103 12.98 -0.27 0.06
N ALA A 104 13.17 0.68 -0.86
CA ALA A 104 14.37 0.73 -1.71
C ALA A 104 15.64 0.94 -0.88
N THR A 105 15.62 1.83 0.10
CA THR A 105 16.75 2.07 1.01
C THR A 105 17.12 0.80 1.76
N ALA A 106 16.14 0.14 2.38
CA ALA A 106 16.35 -1.11 3.13
C ALA A 106 16.92 -2.22 2.24
N PHE A 107 16.38 -2.37 1.03
CA PHE A 107 16.82 -3.37 0.06
C PHE A 107 18.29 -3.20 -0.33
N TYR A 108 18.68 -1.99 -0.73
CA TYR A 108 20.06 -1.73 -1.14
C TYR A 108 21.07 -1.86 0.01
N GLU A 109 20.67 -1.52 1.23
CA GLU A 109 21.53 -1.63 2.43
C GLU A 109 21.38 -2.98 3.16
N LYS A 110 20.54 -3.89 2.65
CA LYS A 110 20.25 -5.22 3.23
C LYS A 110 19.83 -5.13 4.69
N LYS A 111 18.91 -4.21 4.96
CA LYS A 111 18.35 -3.96 6.29
C LYS A 111 16.92 -4.49 6.40
N GLN A 112 16.47 -4.71 7.63
CA GLN A 112 15.06 -5.00 7.90
C GLN A 112 14.20 -3.78 7.59
N ILE A 113 12.94 -4.01 7.21
CA ILE A 113 12.01 -2.97 6.80
C ILE A 113 10.69 -3.05 7.54
N VAL A 114 10.31 -1.94 8.18
CA VAL A 114 8.98 -1.73 8.76
C VAL A 114 8.26 -0.67 7.98
N ILE A 115 6.98 -0.87 7.70
CA ILE A 115 6.12 0.11 7.04
C ILE A 115 5.02 0.56 7.99
N ILE A 116 4.87 1.87 8.13
CA ILE A 116 3.83 2.54 8.89
C ILE A 116 3.05 3.47 7.94
N PRO A 117 1.99 2.96 7.28
CA PRO A 117 1.16 3.83 6.45
C PRO A 117 0.38 4.82 7.33
N THR A 118 0.39 6.09 6.94
CA THR A 118 -0.39 7.14 7.61
C THR A 118 -1.62 7.56 6.82
N VAL A 119 -1.74 7.06 5.61
CA VAL A 119 -2.89 7.17 4.73
C VAL A 119 -3.15 5.81 4.07
N VAL A 120 -4.40 5.55 3.73
CA VAL A 120 -4.80 4.36 2.97
C VAL A 120 -5.17 4.82 1.56
N ALA A 121 -4.16 5.09 0.74
CA ALA A 121 -4.34 5.61 -0.62
C ALA A 121 -4.00 4.58 -1.70
N THR A 122 -3.17 3.59 -1.35
CA THR A 122 -2.73 2.48 -2.20
C THR A 122 -2.39 1.26 -1.35
N ASP A 123 -2.17 0.15 -1.98
CA ASP A 123 -1.76 -1.12 -1.37
C ASP A 123 -0.24 -1.28 -1.20
N ALA A 124 0.55 -0.30 -1.64
CA ALA A 124 2.02 -0.27 -1.56
C ALA A 124 2.63 -0.69 -0.20
N PRO A 125 1.99 -0.46 0.97
CA PRO A 125 2.58 -0.86 2.25
C PRO A 125 2.88 -2.35 2.37
N CYS A 126 2.12 -3.22 1.72
CA CYS A 126 2.29 -4.67 1.82
C CYS A 126 2.95 -5.31 0.60
N THR A 127 3.17 -4.56 -0.49
CA THR A 127 3.70 -5.12 -1.74
C THR A 127 5.22 -5.30 -1.73
N GLY A 128 5.69 -6.30 -2.48
CA GLY A 128 7.12 -6.60 -2.71
C GLY A 128 7.76 -5.77 -3.81
N LEU A 129 7.28 -4.54 -4.05
CA LEU A 129 7.82 -3.65 -5.07
C LEU A 129 7.82 -2.19 -4.62
N SER A 130 8.57 -1.34 -5.31
CA SER A 130 8.49 0.12 -5.23
C SER A 130 8.45 0.75 -6.61
N VAL A 131 7.79 1.89 -6.70
CA VAL A 131 7.82 2.74 -7.89
C VAL A 131 8.93 3.76 -7.74
N ILE A 132 9.89 3.74 -8.65
CA ILE A 132 11.03 4.64 -8.65
C ILE A 132 10.87 5.70 -9.74
N TYR A 133 11.20 6.92 -9.41
CA TYR A 133 11.10 8.08 -10.27
C TYR A 133 12.48 8.70 -10.52
N HIS A 134 12.59 9.47 -11.59
CA HIS A 134 13.68 10.45 -11.76
C HIS A 134 13.44 11.65 -10.83
N ASP A 135 14.48 12.44 -10.61
CA ASP A 135 14.37 13.64 -9.73
C ASP A 135 13.41 14.71 -10.27
N ASP A 136 13.08 14.67 -11.56
CA ASP A 136 12.07 15.53 -12.17
C ASP A 136 10.62 15.02 -11.98
N GLY A 137 10.46 13.87 -11.31
CA GLY A 137 9.15 13.24 -11.05
C GLY A 137 8.64 12.34 -12.17
N SER A 138 9.38 12.17 -13.27
CA SER A 138 9.01 11.21 -14.32
C SER A 138 9.24 9.77 -13.84
N PHE A 139 8.36 8.85 -14.27
CA PHE A 139 8.50 7.43 -13.97
C PHE A 139 9.82 6.87 -14.50
N LYS A 140 10.52 6.12 -13.67
CA LYS A 140 11.75 5.44 -14.05
C LYS A 140 11.55 3.94 -14.19
N GLU A 141 11.21 3.25 -13.12
CA GLU A 141 11.09 1.80 -13.09
C GLU A 141 10.25 1.27 -11.92
N TYR A 142 9.80 0.02 -12.04
CA TYR A 142 9.37 -0.77 -10.91
C TYR A 142 10.56 -1.55 -10.35
N LEU A 143 10.87 -1.35 -9.08
CA LEU A 143 11.91 -2.09 -8.37
C LEU A 143 11.26 -3.24 -7.59
N PHE A 144 11.43 -4.47 -8.06
CA PHE A 144 10.90 -5.66 -7.39
C PHE A 144 11.87 -6.21 -6.35
N TYR A 145 11.31 -6.67 -5.24
CA TYR A 145 12.06 -7.24 -4.12
C TYR A 145 11.82 -8.75 -4.01
N PRO A 146 12.79 -9.52 -3.48
CA PRO A 146 12.62 -10.96 -3.28
C PRO A 146 11.61 -11.30 -2.16
N THR A 147 11.29 -10.35 -1.29
CA THR A 147 10.38 -10.51 -0.15
C THR A 147 9.54 -9.25 0.06
N ASN A 148 8.39 -9.42 0.67
CA ASN A 148 7.57 -8.31 1.16
C ASN A 148 8.18 -7.73 2.46
N PRO A 149 7.69 -6.58 2.98
CA PRO A 149 8.20 -5.99 4.21
C PRO A 149 8.20 -6.97 5.41
N ASP A 150 9.19 -6.83 6.28
CA ASP A 150 9.28 -7.66 7.50
C ASP A 150 8.13 -7.36 8.48
N CYS A 151 7.69 -6.10 8.53
CA CYS A 151 6.54 -5.72 9.34
C CYS A 151 5.77 -4.57 8.69
N VAL A 152 4.45 -4.67 8.68
CA VAL A 152 3.55 -3.56 8.38
C VAL A 152 2.72 -3.28 9.63
N LEU A 153 2.84 -2.06 10.17
CA LEU A 153 2.16 -1.66 11.40
C LEU A 153 1.24 -0.48 11.12
N VAL A 154 -0.06 -0.70 11.25
CA VAL A 154 -1.11 0.25 10.89
C VAL A 154 -1.84 0.74 12.15
N ASP A 155 -1.72 2.03 12.43
CA ASP A 155 -2.47 2.67 13.51
C ASP A 155 -3.79 3.21 12.98
N SER A 156 -4.88 2.53 13.30
CA SER A 156 -6.22 2.91 12.85
C SER A 156 -6.63 4.31 13.32
N THR A 157 -6.08 4.80 14.45
CA THR A 157 -6.34 6.17 14.93
C THR A 157 -5.68 7.20 14.00
N VAL A 158 -4.46 6.94 13.53
CA VAL A 158 -3.78 7.81 12.56
C VAL A 158 -4.58 7.85 11.26
N ILE A 159 -5.01 6.70 10.75
CA ILE A 159 -5.80 6.63 9.52
C ILE A 159 -7.15 7.33 9.66
N ALA A 160 -7.82 7.19 10.80
CA ALA A 160 -9.10 7.88 11.06
C ALA A 160 -9.00 9.42 11.01
N HIS A 161 -7.81 9.97 11.26
CA HIS A 161 -7.56 11.43 11.19
C HIS A 161 -6.97 11.87 9.84
N ALA A 162 -6.68 10.94 8.93
CA ALA A 162 -6.21 11.27 7.60
C ALA A 162 -7.35 11.82 6.72
N PRO A 163 -7.04 12.65 5.71
CA PRO A 163 -8.07 13.13 4.78
C PRO A 163 -8.78 11.98 4.07
N VAL A 164 -10.11 11.95 4.14
CA VAL A 164 -10.97 10.85 3.63
C VAL A 164 -10.74 10.53 2.16
N ARG A 165 -10.31 11.51 1.34
CA ARG A 165 -9.98 11.29 -0.08
C ARG A 165 -8.93 10.20 -0.29
N PHE A 166 -8.02 9.98 0.66
CA PHE A 166 -7.03 8.91 0.57
C PHE A 166 -7.66 7.53 0.79
N LEU A 167 -8.60 7.43 1.73
CA LEU A 167 -9.35 6.18 1.94
C LEU A 167 -10.18 5.82 0.70
N ILE A 168 -10.84 6.82 0.08
CA ILE A 168 -11.60 6.64 -1.17
C ILE A 168 -10.65 6.15 -2.28
N ALA A 169 -9.50 6.80 -2.46
CA ALA A 169 -8.51 6.39 -3.46
C ALA A 169 -8.02 4.94 -3.20
N GLY A 170 -7.73 4.59 -1.94
CA GLY A 170 -7.32 3.23 -1.60
C GLY A 170 -8.39 2.18 -1.88
N MET A 171 -9.66 2.49 -1.67
CA MET A 171 -10.75 1.60 -2.09
C MET A 171 -10.82 1.45 -3.61
N GLY A 172 -10.49 2.50 -4.36
CA GLY A 172 -10.43 2.45 -5.82
C GLY A 172 -9.29 1.58 -6.33
N ASP A 173 -8.12 1.63 -5.69
CA ASP A 173 -6.97 0.78 -5.98
C ASP A 173 -7.29 -0.69 -5.67
N ALA A 174 -7.77 -0.94 -4.46
CA ALA A 174 -8.16 -2.26 -3.98
C ALA A 174 -9.29 -2.93 -4.79
N LEU A 175 -10.14 -2.12 -5.44
CA LEU A 175 -11.19 -2.61 -6.33
C LEU A 175 -10.60 -3.37 -7.52
N GLY A 176 -9.51 -2.87 -8.10
CA GLY A 176 -8.82 -3.49 -9.23
C GLY A 176 -8.35 -4.91 -8.92
N THR A 177 -7.82 -5.14 -7.73
CA THR A 177 -7.15 -6.39 -7.34
C THR A 177 -7.94 -7.67 -7.67
N TYR A 178 -9.25 -7.69 -7.35
CA TYR A 178 -10.07 -8.88 -7.64
C TYR A 178 -10.33 -9.05 -9.14
N PHE A 179 -10.71 -7.98 -9.84
CA PHE A 179 -11.09 -8.08 -11.26
C PHE A 179 -9.88 -8.36 -12.14
N GLU A 180 -8.75 -7.75 -11.85
CA GLU A 180 -7.50 -7.98 -12.58
C GLU A 180 -6.94 -9.37 -12.30
N GLY A 181 -6.95 -9.83 -11.04
CA GLY A 181 -6.56 -11.18 -10.69
C GLY A 181 -7.45 -12.24 -11.35
N ARG A 182 -8.76 -11.98 -11.45
CA ARG A 182 -9.70 -12.85 -12.17
C ARG A 182 -9.38 -12.90 -13.66
N ALA A 183 -9.05 -11.79 -14.27
CA ALA A 183 -8.64 -11.73 -15.67
C ALA A 183 -7.33 -12.50 -15.90
N SER A 184 -6.33 -12.28 -15.04
CA SER A 184 -5.03 -12.94 -15.10
C SER A 184 -5.14 -14.47 -14.92
N LEU A 185 -5.97 -14.91 -13.99
CA LEU A 185 -6.25 -16.35 -13.79
C LEU A 185 -6.90 -16.97 -15.02
N ARG A 186 -7.87 -16.28 -15.64
CA ARG A 186 -8.59 -16.76 -16.84
C ARG A 186 -7.69 -16.86 -18.06
N THR A 187 -6.70 -15.97 -18.17
CA THR A 187 -5.73 -15.97 -19.29
C THR A 187 -4.48 -16.81 -19.00
N GLU A 188 -4.42 -17.46 -17.83
CA GLU A 188 -3.23 -18.19 -17.36
C GLU A 188 -1.97 -17.32 -17.33
N SER A 189 -2.13 -16.00 -17.12
CA SER A 189 -1.01 -15.08 -16.92
C SER A 189 -0.27 -15.37 -15.62
N PRO A 190 1.05 -15.12 -15.55
CA PRO A 190 1.77 -15.24 -14.28
C PRO A 190 1.31 -14.17 -13.27
N SER A 191 1.62 -14.36 -11.99
CA SER A 191 1.52 -13.30 -10.98
C SER A 191 2.54 -12.19 -11.25
N LEU A 192 2.48 -11.10 -10.49
CA LEU A 192 3.51 -10.03 -10.55
C LEU A 192 4.93 -10.58 -10.32
N GLU A 193 5.05 -11.65 -9.57
CA GLU A 193 6.32 -12.34 -9.28
C GLU A 193 6.72 -13.37 -10.34
N ASN A 194 6.07 -13.35 -11.50
CA ASN A 194 6.30 -14.28 -12.60
C ASN A 194 6.13 -15.77 -12.20
N ALA A 195 5.23 -16.03 -11.26
CA ALA A 195 4.87 -17.35 -10.76
C ALA A 195 3.41 -17.71 -11.13
N GLY A 196 3.03 -18.96 -10.97
CA GLY A 196 1.63 -19.37 -11.13
C GLY A 196 0.76 -18.80 -10.00
N ILE A 197 -0.42 -18.28 -10.35
CA ILE A 197 -1.37 -17.69 -9.39
C ILE A 197 -1.83 -18.75 -8.38
N PRO A 198 -1.62 -18.53 -7.06
CA PRO A 198 -2.11 -19.41 -6.02
C PRO A 198 -3.60 -19.16 -5.75
N GLY A 199 -4.35 -20.22 -5.45
CA GLY A 199 -5.76 -20.09 -5.07
C GLY A 199 -5.99 -19.19 -3.86
N ALA A 200 -5.04 -19.16 -2.90
CA ALA A 200 -5.08 -18.28 -1.73
C ALA A 200 -5.06 -16.80 -2.13
N GLY A 201 -4.24 -16.39 -3.11
CA GLY A 201 -4.23 -15.02 -3.62
C GLY A 201 -5.59 -14.58 -4.14
N MET A 202 -6.25 -15.46 -4.93
CA MET A 202 -7.61 -15.17 -5.42
C MET A 202 -8.67 -15.08 -4.31
N VAL A 203 -8.53 -15.88 -3.24
CA VAL A 203 -9.42 -15.79 -2.08
C VAL A 203 -9.25 -14.45 -1.37
N LEU A 204 -8.01 -13.98 -1.16
CA LEU A 204 -7.73 -12.69 -0.56
C LEU A 204 -8.27 -11.54 -1.43
N ALA A 205 -8.00 -11.56 -2.72
CA ALA A 205 -8.50 -10.56 -3.67
C ALA A 205 -10.05 -10.50 -3.68
N LYS A 206 -10.72 -11.66 -3.66
CA LYS A 206 -12.19 -11.72 -3.59
C LYS A 206 -12.70 -11.18 -2.25
N TYR A 207 -12.09 -11.58 -1.14
CA TYR A 207 -12.48 -11.12 0.19
C TYR A 207 -12.24 -9.61 0.34
N CYS A 208 -11.19 -9.06 -0.27
CA CYS A 208 -10.97 -7.63 -0.40
C CYS A 208 -12.21 -6.96 -1.01
N TYR A 209 -12.63 -7.37 -2.21
CA TYR A 209 -13.79 -6.81 -2.90
C TYR A 209 -15.09 -6.92 -2.08
N GLU A 210 -15.32 -8.07 -1.42
CA GLU A 210 -16.49 -8.26 -0.56
C GLU A 210 -16.52 -7.27 0.63
N ASN A 211 -15.35 -6.99 1.24
CA ASN A 211 -15.23 -5.99 2.31
C ASN A 211 -15.47 -4.57 1.80
N LEU A 212 -14.93 -4.22 0.61
CA LEU A 212 -15.17 -2.90 0.01
C LEU A 212 -16.65 -2.63 -0.12
N LYS A 213 -17.42 -3.54 -0.72
CA LYS A 213 -18.87 -3.39 -0.89
C LYS A 213 -19.62 -3.31 0.44
N LYS A 214 -19.19 -4.09 1.41
CA LYS A 214 -19.91 -4.21 2.68
C LYS A 214 -19.68 -3.04 3.62
N PHE A 215 -18.49 -2.48 3.63
CA PHE A 215 -18.05 -1.55 4.67
C PHE A 215 -17.63 -0.18 4.15
N GLY A 216 -17.49 0.01 2.82
CA GLY A 216 -16.92 1.22 2.22
C GLY A 216 -17.60 2.50 2.65
N GLU A 217 -18.93 2.60 2.47
CA GLU A 217 -19.70 3.79 2.85
C GLU A 217 -19.60 4.09 4.37
N ALA A 218 -19.75 3.06 5.22
CA ALA A 218 -19.65 3.22 6.66
C ALA A 218 -18.24 3.61 7.12
N ALA A 219 -17.19 3.16 6.42
CA ALA A 219 -15.82 3.55 6.69
C ALA A 219 -15.54 5.01 6.31
N ILE A 220 -16.14 5.51 5.23
CA ILE A 220 -16.06 6.93 4.85
C ILE A 220 -16.63 7.79 5.96
N VAL A 221 -17.85 7.50 6.41
CA VAL A 221 -18.52 8.22 7.51
C VAL A 221 -17.66 8.18 8.79
N ALA A 222 -17.06 7.04 9.11
CA ALA A 222 -16.18 6.90 10.26
C ALA A 222 -14.92 7.77 10.15
N CYS A 223 -14.29 7.80 8.99
CA CYS A 223 -13.09 8.60 8.69
C CYS A 223 -13.41 10.11 8.73
N GLU A 224 -14.53 10.55 8.14
CA GLU A 224 -14.98 11.96 8.17
C GLU A 224 -15.24 12.47 9.61
N ASN A 225 -15.65 11.57 10.51
CA ASN A 225 -15.88 11.89 11.91
C ASN A 225 -14.68 11.56 12.82
N HIS A 226 -13.55 11.14 12.26
CA HIS A 226 -12.31 10.80 12.98
C HIS A 226 -12.52 9.69 14.04
N VAL A 227 -13.36 8.71 13.74
CA VAL A 227 -13.71 7.64 14.68
C VAL A 227 -13.26 6.28 14.13
N VAL A 228 -12.48 5.57 14.93
CA VAL A 228 -12.16 4.18 14.62
C VAL A 228 -13.38 3.30 14.87
N THR A 229 -13.87 2.67 13.82
CA THR A 229 -14.99 1.72 13.85
C THR A 229 -14.58 0.39 13.22
N LYS A 230 -15.36 -0.65 13.45
CA LYS A 230 -15.14 -1.94 12.78
C LYS A 230 -15.19 -1.82 11.25
N ALA A 231 -16.03 -0.94 10.71
CA ALA A 231 -16.11 -0.71 9.27
C ALA A 231 -14.80 -0.09 8.74
N LEU A 232 -14.27 0.93 9.44
CA LEU A 232 -13.00 1.54 9.08
C LEU A 232 -11.85 0.53 9.17
N ASP A 233 -11.78 -0.26 10.26
CA ASP A 233 -10.74 -1.29 10.41
C ASP A 233 -10.80 -2.33 9.29
N ASN A 234 -11.99 -2.79 8.88
CA ASN A 234 -12.13 -3.72 7.76
C ASN A 234 -11.70 -3.11 6.41
N ILE A 235 -11.96 -1.82 6.18
CA ILE A 235 -11.53 -1.15 4.94
C ILE A 235 -10.02 -0.89 4.96
N ILE A 236 -9.42 -0.54 6.09
CA ILE A 236 -7.98 -0.44 6.24
C ILE A 236 -7.31 -1.79 5.89
N GLU A 237 -7.80 -2.89 6.49
CA GLU A 237 -7.29 -4.24 6.18
C GLU A 237 -7.47 -4.58 4.72
N ALA A 238 -8.65 -4.27 4.14
CA ALA A 238 -8.93 -4.54 2.73
C ALA A 238 -7.97 -3.82 1.80
N CYS A 239 -7.77 -2.52 1.97
CA CYS A 239 -6.94 -1.71 1.10
C CYS A 239 -5.43 -1.93 1.31
N VAL A 240 -4.98 -2.15 2.56
CA VAL A 240 -3.55 -2.27 2.86
C VAL A 240 -3.08 -3.72 2.72
N TYR A 241 -3.76 -4.66 3.39
CA TYR A 241 -3.30 -6.04 3.46
C TYR A 241 -3.90 -6.93 2.37
N LEU A 242 -5.24 -6.99 2.26
CA LEU A 242 -5.87 -7.91 1.33
C LEU A 242 -5.60 -7.54 -0.14
N SER A 243 -5.59 -6.22 -0.44
CA SER A 243 -5.22 -5.73 -1.76
C SER A 243 -3.73 -5.95 -2.03
N GLY A 244 -2.83 -5.48 -1.16
CA GLY A 244 -1.39 -5.56 -1.39
C GLY A 244 -0.88 -7.00 -1.51
N VAL A 245 -1.30 -7.89 -0.61
CA VAL A 245 -0.97 -9.31 -0.71
C VAL A 245 -1.70 -9.96 -1.89
N GLY A 246 -2.94 -9.54 -2.16
CA GLY A 246 -3.69 -9.99 -3.33
C GLY A 246 -2.96 -9.66 -4.62
N ALA A 247 -2.66 -8.39 -4.86
CA ALA A 247 -2.04 -7.89 -6.09
C ALA A 247 -0.70 -8.58 -6.40
N ASP A 248 0.20 -8.70 -5.42
CA ASP A 248 1.48 -9.40 -5.59
C ASP A 248 1.27 -10.85 -6.08
N ASN A 249 0.22 -11.51 -5.62
CA ASN A 249 -0.01 -12.93 -5.86
C ASN A 249 -0.95 -13.24 -7.02
N VAL A 250 -1.70 -12.24 -7.56
CA VAL A 250 -2.62 -12.49 -8.68
C VAL A 250 -2.28 -11.76 -9.96
N ASN A 251 -1.54 -10.68 -9.91
CA ASN A 251 -1.20 -9.78 -11.01
C ASN A 251 -2.20 -8.63 -11.22
N VAL A 252 -1.72 -7.59 -11.89
CA VAL A 252 -2.49 -6.47 -12.44
C VAL A 252 -2.84 -6.72 -13.91
N ALA A 253 -3.82 -5.99 -14.46
CA ALA A 253 -4.26 -6.16 -15.84
C ALA A 253 -4.67 -4.82 -16.48
N ALA A 254 -5.87 -4.75 -17.08
CA ALA A 254 -6.27 -3.57 -17.85
C ALA A 254 -6.53 -2.33 -16.99
N ALA A 255 -6.96 -2.47 -15.73
CA ALA A 255 -7.20 -1.33 -14.86
C ALA A 255 -5.91 -0.55 -14.57
N HIS A 256 -4.84 -1.22 -14.17
CA HIS A 256 -3.53 -0.60 -13.98
C HIS A 256 -2.87 -0.20 -15.31
N SER A 257 -3.10 -0.95 -16.40
CA SER A 257 -2.62 -0.55 -17.73
C SER A 257 -3.28 0.75 -18.21
N PHE A 258 -4.54 0.99 -17.88
CA PHE A 258 -5.22 2.25 -18.11
C PHE A 258 -4.51 3.41 -17.37
N TYR A 259 -4.23 3.23 -16.07
CA TYR A 259 -3.49 4.22 -15.29
C TYR A 259 -2.10 4.50 -15.89
N ASN A 260 -1.34 3.46 -16.23
CA ASN A 260 -0.01 3.60 -16.83
C ASN A 260 -0.06 4.34 -18.17
N GLY A 261 -1.08 4.08 -18.99
CA GLY A 261 -1.32 4.83 -20.23
C GLY A 261 -1.65 6.30 -19.97
N LEU A 262 -2.47 6.57 -18.97
CA LEU A 262 -2.86 7.93 -18.59
C LEU A 262 -1.66 8.75 -18.07
N THR A 263 -0.79 8.16 -17.25
CA THR A 263 0.43 8.83 -16.75
C THR A 263 1.38 9.20 -17.88
N SER A 264 1.47 8.39 -18.93
CA SER A 264 2.33 8.68 -20.08
C SER A 264 1.86 9.87 -20.93
N LEU A 265 0.58 10.24 -20.85
CA LEU A 265 0.06 11.43 -21.53
C LEU A 265 0.41 12.74 -20.80
N GLY A 266 0.79 12.66 -19.52
CA GLY A 266 1.10 13.81 -18.68
C GLY A 266 -0.15 14.66 -18.33
N GLY A 267 0.03 15.58 -17.38
CA GLY A 267 -0.95 16.63 -17.10
C GLY A 267 -2.19 16.23 -16.29
N HIS A 268 -2.32 15.00 -15.81
CA HIS A 268 -3.40 14.63 -14.90
C HIS A 268 -2.93 14.71 -13.43
N SER A 269 -3.85 15.12 -12.56
CA SER A 269 -3.64 15.19 -11.10
C SER A 269 -4.54 14.22 -10.32
N ALA A 270 -5.24 13.32 -11.01
CA ALA A 270 -6.14 12.37 -10.36
C ALA A 270 -5.34 11.35 -9.52
N PRO A 271 -5.79 11.02 -8.30
CA PRO A 271 -5.17 10.00 -7.49
C PRO A 271 -5.11 8.65 -8.20
N HIS A 272 -4.04 7.87 -7.93
CA HIS A 272 -3.81 6.55 -8.53
C HIS A 272 -5.07 5.66 -8.46
N GLY A 273 -5.58 5.44 -7.26
CA GLY A 273 -6.73 4.56 -7.07
C GLY A 273 -8.01 5.03 -7.76
N ASN A 274 -8.19 6.35 -7.94
CA ASN A 274 -9.31 6.86 -8.73
C ASN A 274 -9.20 6.43 -10.20
N CYS A 275 -7.98 6.48 -10.74
CA CYS A 275 -7.73 6.03 -12.11
C CYS A 275 -7.87 4.52 -12.25
N VAL A 276 -7.41 3.74 -11.25
CA VAL A 276 -7.57 2.27 -11.22
C VAL A 276 -9.06 1.90 -11.13
N ALA A 277 -9.85 2.59 -10.31
CA ALA A 277 -11.30 2.36 -10.23
C ALA A 277 -11.99 2.56 -11.57
N PHE A 278 -11.73 3.68 -12.24
CA PHE A 278 -12.25 3.93 -13.59
C PHE A 278 -11.73 2.90 -14.60
N GLY A 279 -10.43 2.57 -14.54
CA GLY A 279 -9.82 1.52 -15.34
C GLY A 279 -10.46 0.14 -15.12
N THR A 280 -10.94 -0.14 -13.92
CA THR A 280 -11.69 -1.38 -13.60
C THR A 280 -13.03 -1.42 -14.35
N LEU A 281 -13.77 -0.31 -14.40
CA LEU A 281 -14.99 -0.23 -15.20
C LEU A 281 -14.69 -0.41 -16.69
N VAL A 282 -13.62 0.20 -17.21
CA VAL A 282 -13.16 0.00 -18.59
C VAL A 282 -12.82 -1.46 -18.85
N GLN A 283 -12.10 -2.13 -17.93
CA GLN A 283 -11.77 -3.55 -18.03
C GLN A 283 -13.03 -4.41 -18.11
N LEU A 284 -14.02 -4.17 -17.25
CA LEU A 284 -15.28 -4.93 -17.25
C LEU A 284 -16.03 -4.79 -18.60
N CYS A 285 -16.02 -3.59 -19.19
CA CYS A 285 -16.56 -3.39 -20.55
C CYS A 285 -15.79 -4.20 -21.60
N LEU A 286 -14.45 -4.21 -21.55
CA LEU A 286 -13.60 -4.98 -22.46
C LEU A 286 -13.80 -6.47 -22.32
N GLU A 287 -14.06 -6.95 -21.10
CA GLU A 287 -14.35 -8.36 -20.81
C GLU A 287 -15.75 -8.78 -21.24
N GLY A 288 -16.64 -7.85 -21.54
CA GLY A 288 -18.04 -8.12 -21.90
C GLY A 288 -18.82 -8.80 -20.77
N VAL A 289 -18.60 -8.34 -19.53
CA VAL A 289 -19.31 -8.88 -18.36
C VAL A 289 -20.81 -8.63 -18.47
N LYS A 290 -21.60 -9.36 -17.66
CA LYS A 290 -23.05 -9.15 -17.62
C LYS A 290 -23.35 -7.73 -17.10
N LYS A 291 -24.47 -7.18 -17.56
CA LYS A 291 -24.92 -5.84 -17.15
C LYS A 291 -25.02 -5.70 -15.63
N GLU A 292 -25.59 -6.73 -14.98
CA GLU A 292 -25.79 -6.71 -13.53
C GLU A 292 -24.47 -6.65 -12.76
N GLU A 293 -23.42 -7.29 -13.24
CA GLU A 293 -22.08 -7.24 -12.64
C GLU A 293 -21.44 -5.86 -12.84
N PHE A 294 -21.59 -5.29 -14.02
CA PHE A 294 -21.09 -3.94 -14.30
C PHE A 294 -21.78 -2.89 -13.44
N GLU A 295 -23.13 -2.94 -13.35
CA GLU A 295 -23.91 -2.04 -12.53
C GLU A 295 -23.58 -2.16 -11.05
N GLU A 296 -23.36 -3.38 -10.52
CA GLU A 296 -22.94 -3.58 -9.12
C GLU A 296 -21.61 -2.83 -8.80
N VAL A 297 -20.64 -2.89 -9.71
CA VAL A 297 -19.34 -2.23 -9.51
C VAL A 297 -19.48 -0.71 -9.69
N GLN A 298 -20.27 -0.27 -10.65
CA GLN A 298 -20.55 1.15 -10.89
C GLN A 298 -21.28 1.76 -9.67
N ASP A 299 -22.29 1.08 -9.13
CA ASP A 299 -23.04 1.53 -7.95
C ASP A 299 -22.12 1.65 -6.74
N PHE A 300 -21.21 0.71 -6.54
CA PHE A 300 -20.19 0.81 -5.50
C PHE A 300 -19.33 2.07 -5.71
N CYS A 301 -18.82 2.31 -6.91
CA CYS A 301 -18.01 3.49 -7.20
C CYS A 301 -18.77 4.79 -6.88
N VAL A 302 -20.04 4.88 -7.28
CA VAL A 302 -20.89 6.04 -6.97
C VAL A 302 -21.08 6.20 -5.46
N ALA A 303 -21.38 5.11 -4.75
CA ALA A 303 -21.65 5.13 -3.31
C ALA A 303 -20.46 5.62 -2.48
N VAL A 304 -19.23 5.28 -2.89
CA VAL A 304 -18.00 5.69 -2.19
C VAL A 304 -17.32 6.94 -2.77
N GLY A 305 -17.91 7.56 -3.80
CA GLY A 305 -17.38 8.79 -4.41
C GLY A 305 -16.18 8.58 -5.35
N LEU A 306 -16.03 7.38 -5.92
CA LEU A 306 -15.05 7.09 -6.97
C LEU A 306 -15.58 7.54 -8.36
N PRO A 307 -14.70 7.91 -9.31
CA PRO A 307 -15.11 8.36 -10.62
C PRO A 307 -15.71 7.22 -11.45
N ILE A 308 -16.76 7.55 -12.21
CA ILE A 308 -17.41 6.65 -13.18
C ILE A 308 -17.38 7.22 -14.61
N THR A 309 -16.81 8.42 -14.79
CA THR A 309 -16.64 9.11 -16.08
C THR A 309 -15.31 9.84 -16.12
#